data_26b90083e8c02abcd4426b8afa9227db
#
_entry.id   26b90083e8c02abcd4426b8afa9227db
#
_cell.length_a   1.000
_cell.length_b   1.000
_cell.length_c   1.000
_cell.angle_alpha   90.00
_cell.angle_beta   90.00
_cell.angle_gamma   90.00
#
_symmetry.space_group_name_H-M   'P 1'
#
loop_
_entity.id
_entity.type
_entity.pdbx_description
1 polymer ?
#
loop_
_entity_poly.entity_id
_entity_poly.type
_entity_poly.pdbx_seq_one_letter_code
_entity_poly.pdbx_strand_id
1 'polypeptide(L)'
;MTIKIGINGFGRMGRLTMRAAYDWQDVEIIQINDPAGNAETLAHLMTFDSIHGRWHHEATHIGDAMVINGKEIPCTQNIKTDDTDWSQCDIVIEASGKIKTKALLEAYLKQGVKRVVVTAPVKEEGVLNVVMGVNDE
;
A
#
# COMPACT_ATOMS: atom_id res chain seq x y z
N MET A 1 -15.43 13.07 -3.46
CA MET A 1 -14.56 12.81 -2.28
C MET A 1 -13.54 11.76 -2.65
N THR A 2 -12.29 12.02 -2.36
CA THR A 2 -11.19 11.08 -2.69
C THR A 2 -10.79 10.29 -1.44
N ILE A 3 -10.69 8.98 -1.59
CA ILE A 3 -10.22 8.09 -0.53
C ILE A 3 -8.70 8.03 -0.58
N LYS A 4 -8.05 8.39 0.51
CA LYS A 4 -6.59 8.42 0.60
C LYS A 4 -6.07 7.08 1.07
N ILE A 5 -5.20 6.47 0.28
CA ILE A 5 -4.68 5.12 0.51
C ILE A 5 -3.17 5.17 0.75
N GLY A 6 -2.73 4.49 1.81
CA GLY A 6 -1.33 4.17 2.03
C GLY A 6 -1.07 2.70 1.75
N ILE A 7 0.13 2.37 1.32
CA ILE A 7 0.55 0.99 1.06
C ILE A 7 1.74 0.66 1.95
N ASN A 8 1.60 -0.36 2.79
CA ASN A 8 2.70 -0.91 3.57
C ASN A 8 3.13 -2.24 2.99
N GLY A 9 4.35 -2.28 2.49
CA GLY A 9 4.89 -3.42 1.75
C GLY A 9 4.71 -3.24 0.24
N PHE A 10 5.82 -3.08 -0.45
CA PHE A 10 5.82 -2.82 -1.89
C PHE A 10 6.46 -3.96 -2.67
N GLY A 11 6.20 -5.19 -2.20
CA GLY A 11 6.47 -6.40 -2.93
C GLY A 11 5.47 -6.59 -4.07
N ARG A 12 5.34 -7.79 -4.58
CA ARG A 12 4.47 -8.07 -5.73
C ARG A 12 3.02 -7.63 -5.48
N MET A 13 2.45 -7.99 -4.33
CA MET A 13 1.04 -7.67 -4.07
C MET A 13 0.79 -6.18 -3.91
N GLY A 14 1.66 -5.47 -3.20
CA GLY A 14 1.54 -4.02 -3.05
C GLY A 14 1.65 -3.30 -4.39
N ARG A 15 2.61 -3.68 -5.23
CA ARG A 15 2.79 -3.07 -6.56
C ARG A 15 1.62 -3.35 -7.49
N LEU A 16 1.13 -4.59 -7.53
CA LEU A 16 -0.01 -4.95 -8.39
C LEU A 16 -1.30 -4.28 -7.91
N THR A 17 -1.50 -4.17 -6.62
CA THR A 17 -2.63 -3.44 -6.05
C THR A 17 -2.59 -1.96 -6.48
N MET A 18 -1.42 -1.34 -6.42
CA MET A 18 -1.27 0.04 -6.87
C MET A 18 -1.54 0.18 -8.37
N ARG A 19 -1.03 -0.73 -9.21
CA ARG A 19 -1.32 -0.71 -10.65
C ARG A 19 -2.81 -0.81 -10.94
N ALA A 20 -3.52 -1.66 -10.19
CA ALA A 20 -4.95 -1.86 -10.37
C ALA A 20 -5.79 -0.63 -9.96
N ALA A 21 -5.40 0.04 -8.89
CA ALA A 21 -6.20 1.11 -8.30
C ALA A 21 -5.77 2.53 -8.70
N TYR A 22 -4.57 2.70 -9.23
CA TYR A 22 -3.99 4.03 -9.46
C TYR A 22 -4.86 4.95 -10.32
N ASP A 23 -5.48 4.40 -11.36
CA ASP A 23 -6.29 5.18 -12.31
C ASP A 23 -7.75 5.37 -11.86
N TRP A 24 -8.13 4.81 -10.71
CA TRP A 24 -9.47 5.02 -10.18
C TRP A 24 -9.62 6.46 -9.70
N GLN A 25 -10.70 7.11 -10.12
CA GLN A 25 -10.94 8.52 -9.81
C GLN A 25 -11.26 8.79 -8.34
N ASP A 26 -11.76 7.76 -7.65
CA ASP A 26 -12.22 7.87 -6.26
C ASP A 26 -11.12 7.64 -5.24
N VAL A 27 -9.94 7.20 -5.67
CA VAL A 27 -8.84 6.87 -4.78
C VAL A 27 -7.56 7.61 -5.14
N GLU A 28 -6.75 7.85 -4.14
CA GLU A 28 -5.46 8.51 -4.27
C GLU A 28 -4.44 7.78 -3.41
N ILE A 29 -3.36 7.31 -4.03
CA ILE A 29 -2.24 6.71 -3.30
C ILE A 29 -1.36 7.84 -2.78
N ILE A 30 -1.28 8.01 -1.47
CA ILE A 30 -0.62 9.17 -0.85
C ILE A 30 0.71 8.85 -0.18
N GLN A 31 0.96 7.59 0.14
CA GLN A 31 2.25 7.19 0.73
C GLN A 31 2.51 5.69 0.58
N ILE A 32 3.79 5.33 0.58
CA ILE A 32 4.26 3.96 0.48
C ILE A 32 5.35 3.76 1.53
N ASN A 33 5.34 2.61 2.21
CA ASN A 33 6.43 2.20 3.09
C ASN A 33 6.90 0.80 2.71
N ASP A 34 8.21 0.65 2.58
CA ASP A 34 8.82 -0.68 2.44
C ASP A 34 10.25 -0.63 2.99
N PRO A 35 10.57 -1.42 4.01
CA PRO A 35 11.91 -1.41 4.60
C PRO A 35 13.00 -1.94 3.65
N ALA A 36 12.63 -2.66 2.59
CA ALA A 36 13.58 -3.31 1.69
C ALA A 36 14.10 -2.41 0.57
N GLY A 37 13.49 -1.25 0.31
CA GLY A 37 13.91 -0.39 -0.79
C GLY A 37 13.60 1.08 -0.60
N ASN A 38 14.43 1.93 -1.20
CA ASN A 38 14.21 3.36 -1.26
C ASN A 38 13.29 3.75 -2.43
N ALA A 39 12.95 5.02 -2.56
CA ALA A 39 12.05 5.51 -3.61
C ALA A 39 12.55 5.18 -5.03
N GLU A 40 13.86 5.25 -5.28
CA GLU A 40 14.45 4.89 -6.57
C GLU A 40 14.18 3.44 -6.92
N THR A 41 14.46 2.53 -5.99
CA THR A 41 14.24 1.09 -6.16
C THR A 41 12.77 0.79 -6.36
N LEU A 42 11.90 1.37 -5.54
CA LEU A 42 10.45 1.13 -5.62
C LEU A 42 9.86 1.67 -6.93
N ALA A 43 10.34 2.81 -7.40
CA ALA A 43 9.91 3.38 -8.69
C ALA A 43 10.29 2.46 -9.87
N HIS A 44 11.50 1.92 -9.85
CA HIS A 44 11.95 0.97 -10.86
C HIS A 44 11.08 -0.30 -10.86
N LEU A 45 10.86 -0.87 -9.68
CA LEU A 45 10.02 -2.07 -9.54
C LEU A 45 8.56 -1.81 -9.92
N MET A 46 8.06 -0.60 -9.72
CA MET A 46 6.72 -0.22 -10.12
C MET A 46 6.57 -0.16 -11.63
N THR A 47 7.57 0.38 -12.33
CA THR A 47 7.55 0.53 -13.78
C THR A 47 7.71 -0.80 -14.50
N PHE A 48 8.59 -1.68 -13.99
CA PHE A 48 8.94 -2.94 -14.66
C PHE A 48 8.52 -4.15 -13.83
N ASP A 49 7.80 -5.07 -14.45
CA ASP A 49 7.40 -6.33 -13.83
C ASP A 49 7.70 -7.47 -14.80
N SER A 50 8.36 -8.54 -14.32
CA SER A 50 8.78 -9.65 -15.17
C SER A 50 7.63 -10.50 -15.70
N ILE A 51 6.45 -10.45 -15.07
CA ILE A 51 5.26 -11.20 -15.49
C ILE A 51 4.26 -10.28 -16.20
N HIS A 52 3.97 -9.12 -15.59
CA HIS A 52 2.96 -8.18 -16.08
C HIS A 52 3.53 -7.10 -17.00
N GLY A 53 4.85 -7.13 -17.23
CA GLY A 53 5.52 -6.20 -18.14
C GLY A 53 5.61 -4.77 -17.60
N ARG A 54 5.88 -3.86 -18.52
CA ARG A 54 6.00 -2.44 -18.18
C ARG A 54 4.63 -1.83 -17.91
N TRP A 55 4.54 -1.05 -16.81
CA TRP A 55 3.35 -0.28 -16.51
C TRP A 55 3.19 0.87 -17.52
N HIS A 56 1.95 1.22 -17.86
CA HIS A 56 1.67 2.29 -18.81
C HIS A 56 1.99 3.70 -18.29
N HIS A 57 2.11 3.87 -16.97
CA HIS A 57 2.69 5.06 -16.37
C HIS A 57 4.18 4.83 -16.11
N GLU A 58 4.94 5.91 -16.09
CA GLU A 58 6.35 5.84 -15.71
C GLU A 58 6.51 6.37 -14.28
N ALA A 59 7.10 5.56 -13.42
CA ALA A 59 7.45 5.95 -12.06
C ALA A 59 8.92 6.31 -12.01
N THR A 60 9.21 7.52 -11.53
CA THR A 60 10.56 8.02 -11.25
C THR A 60 10.65 8.39 -9.79
N HIS A 61 11.75 9.02 -9.36
CA HIS A 61 11.90 9.46 -7.98
C HIS A 61 12.54 10.85 -7.89
N ILE A 62 12.20 11.56 -6.83
CA ILE A 62 12.86 12.79 -6.43
C ILE A 62 13.11 12.66 -4.91
N GLY A 63 14.37 12.56 -4.49
CA GLY A 63 14.68 12.30 -3.09
C GLY A 63 14.02 11.02 -2.59
N ASP A 64 13.26 11.11 -1.51
CA ASP A 64 12.55 9.98 -0.90
C ASP A 64 11.11 9.83 -1.39
N ALA A 65 10.75 10.47 -2.50
CA ALA A 65 9.42 10.39 -3.07
C ALA A 65 9.44 9.71 -4.44
N MET A 66 8.44 8.86 -4.69
CA MET A 66 8.14 8.34 -6.02
C MET A 66 7.35 9.39 -6.78
N VAL A 67 7.66 9.60 -8.06
CA VAL A 67 6.97 10.58 -8.91
C VAL A 67 6.26 9.86 -10.05
N ILE A 68 4.95 10.05 -10.13
CA ILE A 68 4.11 9.51 -11.20
C ILE A 68 3.23 10.63 -11.72
N ASN A 69 3.32 10.92 -13.02
CA ASN A 69 2.54 12.00 -13.66
C ASN A 69 2.71 13.36 -12.97
N GLY A 70 3.93 13.64 -12.49
CA GLY A 70 4.24 14.89 -11.79
C GLY A 70 3.82 14.93 -10.33
N LYS A 71 3.19 13.88 -9.82
CA LYS A 71 2.75 13.78 -8.44
C LYS A 71 3.76 13.03 -7.60
N GLU A 72 4.15 13.60 -6.46
CA GLU A 72 5.07 13.00 -5.53
C GLU A 72 4.33 12.15 -4.49
N ILE A 73 4.80 10.91 -4.31
CA ILE A 73 4.30 9.97 -3.30
C ILE A 73 5.44 9.68 -2.33
N PRO A 74 5.36 10.14 -1.07
CA PRO A 74 6.40 9.87 -0.08
C PRO A 74 6.63 8.37 0.13
N CYS A 75 7.88 7.96 0.16
CA CYS A 75 8.29 6.60 0.43
C CYS A 75 9.13 6.55 1.70
N THR A 76 8.77 5.67 2.63
CA THR A 76 9.50 5.45 3.88
C THR A 76 10.06 4.04 3.93
N GLN A 77 11.03 3.81 4.82
CA GLN A 77 11.71 2.52 4.98
C GLN A 77 11.67 2.03 6.43
N ASN A 78 10.52 2.12 7.06
CA ASN A 78 10.34 1.76 8.45
C ASN A 78 9.89 0.31 8.59
N ILE A 79 10.43 -0.40 9.58
CA ILE A 79 10.07 -1.79 9.86
C ILE A 79 8.79 -1.85 10.71
N LYS A 80 8.68 -0.98 11.71
CA LYS A 80 7.53 -0.96 12.61
C LYS A 80 6.44 -0.04 12.08
N THR A 81 5.19 -0.47 12.21
CA THR A 81 4.01 0.33 11.84
C THR A 81 4.00 1.70 12.54
N ASP A 82 4.38 1.74 13.81
CA ASP A 82 4.38 2.97 14.60
C ASP A 82 5.43 4.00 14.17
N ASP A 83 6.44 3.58 13.44
CA ASP A 83 7.50 4.48 12.97
C ASP A 83 7.09 5.26 11.71
N THR A 84 5.99 4.90 11.08
CA THR A 84 5.43 5.60 9.92
C THR A 84 4.12 6.28 10.32
N ASP A 85 3.97 7.54 9.95
CA ASP A 85 2.73 8.27 10.17
C ASP A 85 1.70 7.93 9.09
N TRP A 86 0.71 7.14 9.47
CA TRP A 86 -0.40 6.72 8.60
C TRP A 86 -1.67 7.59 8.79
N SER A 87 -1.60 8.60 9.64
CA SER A 87 -2.79 9.37 10.06
C SER A 87 -3.51 10.10 8.91
N GLN A 88 -2.81 10.35 7.80
CA GLN A 88 -3.39 10.98 6.61
C GLN A 88 -4.15 10.01 5.72
N CYS A 89 -4.02 8.71 5.95
CA CYS A 89 -4.66 7.67 5.15
C CYS A 89 -6.05 7.34 5.67
N ASP A 90 -7.01 7.23 4.78
CA ASP A 90 -8.33 6.67 5.10
C ASP A 90 -8.25 5.15 5.17
N ILE A 91 -7.51 4.55 4.23
CA ILE A 91 -7.32 3.11 4.14
C ILE A 91 -5.83 2.82 4.01
N VAL A 92 -5.37 1.78 4.69
CA VAL A 92 -4.02 1.23 4.47
C VAL A 92 -4.14 -0.16 3.88
N ILE A 93 -3.40 -0.39 2.81
CA ILE A 93 -3.22 -1.73 2.22
C ILE A 93 -2.00 -2.35 2.90
N GLU A 94 -2.23 -3.36 3.72
CA GLU A 94 -1.16 -4.09 4.41
C GLU A 94 -0.70 -5.25 3.53
N ALA A 95 0.38 -5.05 2.81
CA ALA A 95 0.90 -6.00 1.83
C ALA A 95 2.32 -6.49 2.16
N SER A 96 2.79 -6.28 3.39
CA SER A 96 4.14 -6.70 3.80
C SER A 96 4.26 -8.21 4.01
N GLY A 97 3.15 -8.89 4.23
CA GLY A 97 3.12 -10.31 4.57
C GLY A 97 3.60 -10.62 5.99
N LYS A 98 3.94 -9.61 6.78
CA LYS A 98 4.51 -9.77 8.13
C LYS A 98 3.54 -9.39 9.25
N ILE A 99 2.52 -8.58 8.94
CA ILE A 99 1.54 -8.13 9.92
C ILE A 99 0.27 -8.96 9.76
N LYS A 100 0.15 -10.01 10.58
CA LYS A 100 -0.90 -11.02 10.45
C LYS A 100 -1.73 -11.20 11.72
N THR A 101 -1.53 -10.35 12.73
CA THR A 101 -2.31 -10.42 13.97
C THR A 101 -3.20 -9.20 14.09
N LYS A 102 -4.36 -9.38 14.72
CA LYS A 102 -5.30 -8.29 14.98
C LYS A 102 -4.65 -7.16 15.79
N ALA A 103 -3.82 -7.51 16.78
CA ALA A 103 -3.12 -6.54 17.61
C ALA A 103 -2.19 -5.65 16.79
N LEU A 104 -1.46 -6.22 15.82
CA LEU A 104 -0.58 -5.46 14.94
C LEU A 104 -1.37 -4.59 13.95
N LEU A 105 -2.52 -5.05 13.49
CA LEU A 105 -3.41 -4.28 12.61
C LEU A 105 -4.05 -3.10 13.35
N GLU A 106 -4.34 -3.25 14.62
CA GLU A 106 -4.90 -2.18 15.45
C GLU A 106 -3.97 -0.97 15.57
N ALA A 107 -2.67 -1.15 15.37
CA ALA A 107 -1.72 -0.03 15.36
C ALA A 107 -2.05 1.02 14.30
N TYR A 108 -2.58 0.61 13.14
CA TYR A 108 -3.07 1.53 12.12
C TYR A 108 -4.32 2.28 12.59
N LEU A 109 -5.26 1.56 13.19
CA LEU A 109 -6.52 2.13 13.65
C LEU A 109 -6.30 3.17 14.75
N LYS A 110 -5.32 2.94 15.62
CA LYS A 110 -4.93 3.89 16.67
C LYS A 110 -4.40 5.22 16.12
N GLN A 111 -3.84 5.21 14.92
CA GLN A 111 -3.36 6.41 14.25
C GLN A 111 -4.49 7.18 13.53
N GLY A 112 -5.69 6.64 13.49
CA GLY A 112 -6.83 7.26 12.84
C GLY A 112 -7.16 6.71 11.45
N VAL A 113 -6.48 5.66 11.00
CA VAL A 113 -6.82 4.94 9.77
C VAL A 113 -8.19 4.28 9.95
N LYS A 114 -9.09 4.48 9.01
CA LYS A 114 -10.47 3.99 9.13
C LYS A 114 -10.59 2.50 8.85
N ARG A 115 -9.83 1.99 7.90
CA ARG A 115 -9.85 0.58 7.50
C ARG A 115 -8.46 0.11 7.09
N VAL A 116 -8.20 -1.16 7.35
CA VAL A 116 -6.98 -1.84 6.89
C VAL A 116 -7.40 -3.02 6.02
N VAL A 117 -6.85 -3.08 4.81
CA VAL A 117 -7.05 -4.20 3.90
C VAL A 117 -5.76 -5.01 3.86
N VAL A 118 -5.82 -6.25 4.27
CA VAL A 118 -4.66 -7.14 4.32
C VAL A 118 -4.68 -8.06 3.09
N THR A 119 -3.56 -8.13 2.37
CA THR A 119 -3.47 -8.95 1.16
C THR A 119 -3.24 -10.44 1.42
N ALA A 120 -3.12 -10.83 2.69
CA ALA A 120 -2.98 -12.22 3.11
C ALA A 120 -4.05 -12.55 4.17
N PRO A 121 -4.50 -13.81 4.29
CA PRO A 121 -5.50 -14.18 5.28
C PRO A 121 -5.01 -13.94 6.71
N VAL A 122 -5.87 -13.36 7.53
CA VAL A 122 -5.66 -13.20 8.97
C VAL A 122 -6.62 -14.15 9.69
N LYS A 123 -6.06 -15.18 10.33
CA LYS A 123 -6.84 -16.24 10.97
C LYS A 123 -7.14 -15.90 12.43
N GLU A 124 -7.82 -14.79 12.64
CA GLU A 124 -8.22 -14.37 13.99
C GLU A 124 -9.69 -13.96 13.99
N GLU A 125 -10.36 -14.17 15.13
CA GLU A 125 -11.72 -13.76 15.32
C GLU A 125 -11.87 -12.24 15.21
N GLY A 126 -12.91 -11.80 14.53
CA GLY A 126 -13.18 -10.37 14.31
C GLY A 126 -12.51 -9.78 13.08
N VAL A 127 -11.75 -10.58 12.33
CA VAL A 127 -11.18 -10.17 11.05
C VAL A 127 -11.97 -10.84 9.92
N LEU A 128 -12.53 -10.02 9.04
CA LEU A 128 -13.29 -10.51 7.89
C LEU A 128 -12.34 -10.92 6.77
N ASN A 129 -12.43 -12.17 6.34
CA ASN A 129 -11.71 -12.65 5.16
C ASN A 129 -12.67 -12.66 3.96
N VAL A 130 -12.40 -11.80 2.97
CA VAL A 130 -13.27 -11.58 1.82
C VAL A 130 -12.67 -12.18 0.56
N VAL A 131 -13.48 -12.92 -0.18
CA VAL A 131 -13.14 -13.41 -1.51
C VAL A 131 -14.13 -12.80 -2.50
N MET A 132 -13.62 -12.03 -3.45
CA MET A 132 -14.44 -11.33 -4.45
C MET A 132 -15.32 -12.32 -5.22
N GLY A 133 -16.62 -12.00 -5.33
CA GLY A 133 -17.60 -12.84 -6.01
C GLY A 133 -18.07 -14.06 -5.19
N VAL A 134 -17.60 -14.21 -3.95
CA VAL A 134 -17.98 -15.32 -3.07
C VAL A 134 -18.69 -14.85 -1.80
N ASN A 135 -18.06 -13.94 -1.07
CA ASN A 135 -18.58 -13.42 0.20
C ASN A 135 -18.32 -11.94 0.41
N ASP A 136 -18.34 -11.18 -0.66
CA ASP A 136 -18.03 -9.74 -0.69
C ASP A 136 -19.27 -8.84 -0.53
N GLU A 137 -20.43 -9.39 -0.23
CA GLU A 137 -21.68 -8.65 0.01
C GLU A 137 -21.78 -8.02 1.40
#